data_8c0b9c9e40f468b1fecccf84d77da1c3
#
_entry.id   8c0b9c9e40f468b1fecccf84d77da1c3
#
_cell.length_a   1.000
_cell.length_b   1.000
_cell.length_c   1.000
_cell.angle_alpha   90.00
_cell.angle_beta   90.00
_cell.angle_gamma   90.00
#
_symmetry.space_group_name_H-M   'P 1'
#
loop_
_entity.id
_entity.type
_entity.pdbx_description
1 polymer ?
#
loop_
_entity_poly.entity_id
_entity_poly.type
_entity_poly.pdbx_seq_one_letter_code
_entity_poly.pdbx_strand_id
1 'polypeptide(L)'
;FVLRIEDTDLERSTPEATAAIIEGMEWLNLPWEHGPYYQTKRFDRYNQVIDEMIEQGLAYRCYCTKDRLEELRHTQEQNKEKPRYDRHCLHDHSHSPDEPHVVRFKNPTEGSVVFDDAVRGRIEISNSELDDLIIRRTDGSPTYNFCVVVDDWDMGITHVVRGEDHINNTPRQINILKAIGAPIPTYAHVSMINGDDGQKL
;
A
#
# COMPACT_ATOMS: atom_id res chain seq x y z
N PHE A 1 14.57 9.94 -16.50
CA PHE A 1 13.53 8.93 -16.38
C PHE A 1 14.01 7.81 -15.45
N VAL A 2 13.19 7.43 -14.45
CA VAL A 2 13.49 6.36 -13.46
C VAL A 2 12.59 5.17 -13.76
N LEU A 3 13.15 3.98 -13.88
CA LEU A 3 12.39 2.74 -14.00
C LEU A 3 12.39 2.01 -12.65
N ARG A 4 11.20 1.75 -12.10
CA ARG A 4 10.98 0.94 -10.89
C ARG A 4 10.11 -0.27 -11.22
N ILE A 5 10.58 -1.43 -10.86
CA ILE A 5 9.86 -2.70 -10.97
C ILE A 5 9.23 -3.01 -9.62
N GLU A 6 7.89 -3.04 -9.59
CA GLU A 6 7.11 -3.28 -8.37
C GLU A 6 6.84 -4.79 -8.20
N ASP A 7 7.90 -5.53 -7.85
CA ASP A 7 7.97 -6.99 -7.79
C ASP A 7 7.70 -7.57 -6.38
N THR A 8 6.93 -6.88 -5.56
CA THR A 8 6.60 -7.33 -4.20
C THR A 8 5.65 -8.54 -4.14
N ASP A 9 4.94 -8.85 -5.23
CA ASP A 9 4.16 -10.07 -5.41
C ASP A 9 5.05 -11.12 -6.11
N LEU A 10 5.73 -11.92 -5.30
CA LEU A 10 6.71 -12.90 -5.78
C LEU A 10 6.12 -14.02 -6.66
N GLU A 11 4.81 -14.29 -6.53
CA GLU A 11 4.13 -15.29 -7.36
C GLU A 11 3.87 -14.79 -8.78
N ARG A 12 3.57 -13.50 -8.92
CA ARG A 12 3.27 -12.87 -10.22
C ARG A 12 4.48 -12.24 -10.90
N SER A 13 5.49 -11.85 -10.12
CA SER A 13 6.67 -11.12 -10.62
C SER A 13 7.75 -12.09 -11.06
N THR A 14 7.49 -12.82 -12.15
CA THR A 14 8.49 -13.74 -12.72
C THR A 14 9.56 -12.99 -13.53
N PRO A 15 10.75 -13.56 -13.70
CA PRO A 15 11.78 -12.99 -14.57
C PRO A 15 11.27 -12.72 -16.00
N GLU A 16 10.42 -13.61 -16.54
CA GLU A 16 9.83 -13.49 -17.88
C GLU A 16 8.88 -12.29 -17.96
N ALA A 17 8.03 -12.07 -16.92
CA ALA A 17 7.15 -10.93 -16.85
C ALA A 17 7.94 -9.61 -16.79
N THR A 18 9.02 -9.58 -16.01
CA THR A 18 9.93 -8.41 -15.94
C THR A 18 10.61 -8.15 -17.29
N ALA A 19 11.11 -9.21 -17.95
CA ALA A 19 11.73 -9.09 -19.27
C ALA A 19 10.76 -8.52 -20.31
N ALA A 20 9.50 -8.99 -20.31
CA ALA A 20 8.46 -8.49 -21.21
C ALA A 20 8.16 -6.99 -21.01
N ILE A 21 8.20 -6.50 -19.77
CA ILE A 21 8.04 -5.07 -19.48
C ILE A 21 9.20 -4.27 -20.08
N ILE A 22 10.43 -4.72 -19.85
CA ILE A 22 11.64 -4.06 -20.37
C ILE A 22 11.62 -4.04 -21.91
N GLU A 23 11.34 -5.17 -22.54
CA GLU A 23 11.23 -5.29 -23.99
C GLU A 23 10.14 -4.37 -24.57
N GLY A 24 8.98 -4.28 -23.89
CA GLY A 24 7.91 -3.37 -24.25
C GLY A 24 8.31 -1.89 -24.18
N MET A 25 9.08 -1.51 -23.17
CA MET A 25 9.62 -0.13 -23.05
C MET A 25 10.64 0.18 -24.15
N GLU A 26 11.52 -0.76 -24.47
CA GLU A 26 12.48 -0.63 -25.57
C GLU A 26 11.75 -0.49 -26.91
N TRP A 27 10.74 -1.34 -27.15
CA TRP A 27 9.91 -1.29 -28.36
C TRP A 27 9.19 0.07 -28.52
N LEU A 28 8.70 0.66 -27.41
CA LEU A 28 8.08 1.97 -27.40
C LEU A 28 9.09 3.12 -27.45
N ASN A 29 10.38 2.83 -27.49
CA ASN A 29 11.46 3.83 -27.41
C ASN A 29 11.34 4.74 -26.18
N LEU A 30 11.08 4.13 -25.02
CA LEU A 30 11.01 4.77 -23.71
C LEU A 30 12.26 4.44 -22.87
N PRO A 31 13.42 5.05 -23.17
CA PRO A 31 14.66 4.78 -22.43
C PRO A 31 14.55 5.32 -21.00
N TRP A 32 15.24 4.68 -20.08
CA TRP A 32 15.41 5.16 -18.70
C TRP A 32 16.88 5.48 -18.42
N GLU A 33 17.10 6.48 -17.57
CA GLU A 33 18.44 6.95 -17.18
C GLU A 33 18.88 6.32 -15.84
N HIS A 34 17.90 5.98 -14.98
CA HIS A 34 18.13 5.42 -13.66
C HIS A 34 17.29 4.17 -13.44
N GLY A 35 17.92 3.10 -12.95
CA GLY A 35 17.27 1.81 -12.72
C GLY A 35 17.67 0.74 -13.72
N PRO A 36 16.90 -0.37 -13.86
CA PRO A 36 15.68 -0.63 -13.10
C PRO A 36 15.95 -0.84 -11.62
N TYR A 37 15.14 -0.20 -10.77
CA TYR A 37 15.11 -0.44 -9.33
C TYR A 37 14.04 -1.50 -9.02
N TYR A 38 14.41 -2.52 -8.25
CA TYR A 38 13.50 -3.60 -7.86
C TYR A 38 13.06 -3.40 -6.41
N GLN A 39 11.77 -3.43 -6.13
CA GLN A 39 11.26 -3.28 -4.77
C GLN A 39 11.74 -4.39 -3.85
N THR A 40 11.85 -5.63 -4.34
CA THR A 40 12.41 -6.75 -3.56
C THR A 40 13.85 -6.50 -3.08
N LYS A 41 14.63 -5.67 -3.77
CA LYS A 41 15.99 -5.30 -3.36
C LYS A 41 16.04 -4.18 -2.32
N ARG A 42 14.89 -3.60 -1.99
CA ARG A 42 14.75 -2.49 -1.05
C ARG A 42 14.05 -2.86 0.25
N PHE A 43 13.81 -4.14 0.52
CA PHE A 43 13.10 -4.62 1.71
C PHE A 43 13.74 -4.14 3.01
N ASP A 44 15.06 -4.04 3.10
CA ASP A 44 15.76 -3.51 4.28
C ASP A 44 15.35 -2.05 4.54
N ARG A 45 15.26 -1.22 3.50
CA ARG A 45 14.83 0.18 3.61
C ARG A 45 13.39 0.29 4.11
N TYR A 46 12.48 -0.51 3.56
CA TYR A 46 11.08 -0.51 3.98
C TYR A 46 10.94 -0.98 5.42
N ASN A 47 11.65 -2.05 5.80
CA ASN A 47 11.64 -2.56 7.16
C ASN A 47 12.23 -1.56 8.16
N GLN A 48 13.27 -0.83 7.80
CA GLN A 48 13.79 0.27 8.61
C GLN A 48 12.69 1.31 8.90
N VAL A 49 11.97 1.77 7.88
CA VAL A 49 10.89 2.76 8.06
C VAL A 49 9.76 2.19 8.92
N ILE A 50 9.41 0.91 8.74
CA ILE A 50 8.39 0.25 9.58
C ILE A 50 8.83 0.22 11.05
N ASP A 51 10.08 -0.11 11.33
CA ASP A 51 10.59 -0.18 12.70
C ASP A 51 10.62 1.21 13.34
N GLU A 52 11.04 2.25 12.61
CA GLU A 52 10.93 3.66 13.04
C GLU A 52 9.46 4.05 13.35
N MET A 53 8.50 3.60 12.53
CA MET A 53 7.07 3.85 12.77
C MET A 53 6.56 3.12 14.01
N ILE A 54 7.04 1.91 14.31
CA ILE A 54 6.69 1.19 15.55
C ILE A 54 7.22 1.96 16.77
N GLU A 55 8.47 2.40 16.73
CA GLU A 55 9.10 3.19 17.81
C GLU A 55 8.35 4.49 18.09
N GLN A 56 7.82 5.13 17.04
CA GLN A 56 7.04 6.36 17.14
C GLN A 56 5.55 6.12 17.48
N GLY A 57 5.11 4.86 17.63
CA GLY A 57 3.71 4.53 17.89
C GLY A 57 2.75 4.78 16.72
N LEU A 58 3.28 4.90 15.51
CA LEU A 58 2.53 5.07 14.25
C LEU A 58 2.14 3.74 13.62
N ALA A 59 2.76 2.66 14.07
CA ALA A 59 2.47 1.29 13.68
C ALA A 59 2.55 0.38 14.91
N TYR A 60 1.96 -0.81 14.81
CA TYR A 60 1.96 -1.78 15.91
C TYR A 60 1.95 -3.21 15.40
N ARG A 61 2.40 -4.14 16.26
CA ARG A 61 2.39 -5.58 16.00
C ARG A 61 1.00 -6.14 16.22
N CYS A 62 0.54 -6.99 15.31
CA CYS A 62 -0.76 -7.65 15.39
C CYS A 62 -0.56 -9.16 15.34
N TYR A 63 -0.98 -9.83 16.39
CA TYR A 63 -0.83 -11.27 16.64
C TYR A 63 -2.11 -12.07 16.36
N CYS A 64 -3.14 -11.42 15.82
CA CYS A 64 -4.39 -12.09 15.47
C CYS A 64 -4.17 -13.22 14.48
N THR A 65 -4.71 -14.40 14.81
CA THR A 65 -4.75 -15.55 13.90
C THR A 65 -5.69 -15.29 12.71
N LYS A 66 -5.48 -16.05 11.64
CA LYS A 66 -6.40 -16.01 10.48
C LYS A 66 -7.82 -16.39 10.89
N ASP A 67 -7.97 -17.43 11.69
CA ASP A 67 -9.28 -17.93 12.14
C ASP A 67 -10.05 -16.85 12.91
N ARG A 68 -9.38 -16.14 13.84
CA ARG A 68 -9.99 -15.01 14.55
C ARG A 68 -10.45 -13.90 13.60
N LEU A 69 -9.65 -13.57 12.63
CA LEU A 69 -9.99 -12.51 11.66
C LEU A 69 -11.14 -12.92 10.74
N GLU A 70 -11.23 -14.21 10.37
CA GLU A 70 -12.35 -14.76 9.60
C GLU A 70 -13.64 -14.77 10.42
N GLU A 71 -13.58 -15.17 11.69
CA GLU A 71 -14.72 -15.13 12.60
C GLU A 71 -15.23 -13.71 12.82
N LEU A 72 -14.31 -12.74 13.03
CA LEU A 72 -14.64 -11.33 13.12
C LEU A 72 -15.38 -10.84 11.88
N ARG A 73 -14.83 -11.14 10.71
CA ARG A 73 -15.42 -10.77 9.42
C ARG A 73 -16.81 -11.36 9.26
N HIS A 74 -16.96 -12.65 9.53
CA HIS A 74 -18.24 -13.34 9.40
C HIS A 74 -19.31 -12.73 10.35
N THR A 75 -18.94 -12.41 11.59
CA THR A 75 -19.82 -11.76 12.56
C THR A 75 -20.27 -10.37 12.07
N GLN A 76 -19.34 -9.57 11.54
CA GLN A 76 -19.66 -8.26 11.00
C GLN A 76 -20.59 -8.34 9.77
N GLU A 77 -20.35 -9.31 8.87
CA GLU A 77 -21.21 -9.55 7.71
C GLU A 77 -22.64 -9.98 8.11
N GLN A 78 -22.77 -10.85 9.13
CA GLN A 78 -24.08 -11.23 9.69
C GLN A 78 -24.83 -10.02 10.27
N ASN A 79 -24.10 -9.11 10.90
CA ASN A 79 -24.65 -7.88 11.47
C ASN A 79 -24.89 -6.80 10.39
N LYS A 80 -24.59 -7.06 9.13
CA LYS A 80 -24.63 -6.10 8.00
C LYS A 80 -23.71 -4.90 8.21
N GLU A 81 -22.63 -5.10 8.95
CA GLU A 81 -21.56 -4.14 9.13
C GLU A 81 -20.50 -4.32 8.04
N LYS A 82 -19.81 -3.24 7.67
CA LYS A 82 -18.66 -3.33 6.76
C LYS A 82 -17.51 -4.06 7.46
N PRO A 83 -17.02 -5.20 6.92
CA PRO A 83 -15.91 -5.92 7.53
C PRO A 83 -14.69 -5.03 7.68
N ARG A 84 -14.13 -4.98 8.88
CA ARG A 84 -12.90 -4.26 9.20
C ARG A 84 -12.21 -4.84 10.42
N TYR A 85 -10.93 -4.59 10.56
CA TYR A 85 -10.17 -4.98 11.72
C TYR A 85 -10.58 -4.18 12.96
N ASP A 86 -10.80 -4.86 14.08
CA ASP A 86 -11.31 -4.29 15.34
C ASP A 86 -10.24 -3.67 16.24
N ARG A 87 -8.98 -3.57 15.79
CA ARG A 87 -7.85 -3.03 16.54
C ARG A 87 -7.49 -3.79 17.82
N HIS A 88 -7.88 -5.06 17.93
CA HIS A 88 -7.66 -5.87 19.12
C HIS A 88 -6.23 -5.76 19.65
N CYS A 89 -5.22 -5.96 18.81
CA CYS A 89 -3.82 -5.92 19.22
C CYS A 89 -3.24 -4.50 19.45
N LEU A 90 -4.00 -3.45 19.19
CA LEU A 90 -3.54 -2.08 19.49
C LEU A 90 -3.41 -1.84 21.01
N HIS A 91 -4.22 -2.56 21.80
CA HIS A 91 -4.29 -2.44 23.26
C HIS A 91 -3.83 -3.70 23.98
N ASP A 92 -3.50 -4.76 23.25
CA ASP A 92 -3.00 -6.01 23.81
C ASP A 92 -1.46 -6.02 23.77
N HIS A 93 -0.87 -6.01 24.96
CA HIS A 93 0.58 -6.04 25.16
C HIS A 93 1.05 -7.36 25.79
N SER A 94 0.22 -8.42 25.74
CA SER A 94 0.51 -9.71 26.36
C SER A 94 1.51 -10.56 25.57
N HIS A 95 1.73 -10.23 24.28
CA HIS A 95 2.56 -10.99 23.37
C HIS A 95 4.04 -10.58 23.39
N SER A 96 4.94 -11.57 23.19
CA SER A 96 6.34 -11.31 22.96
C SER A 96 6.58 -10.73 21.55
N PRO A 97 7.52 -9.78 21.39
CA PRO A 97 7.91 -9.31 20.06
C PRO A 97 8.42 -10.39 19.11
N ASP A 98 8.89 -11.52 19.64
CA ASP A 98 9.44 -12.64 18.87
C ASP A 98 8.35 -13.60 18.35
N GLU A 99 7.12 -13.48 18.83
CA GLU A 99 6.01 -14.28 18.32
C GLU A 99 5.67 -13.90 16.87
N PRO A 100 5.20 -14.85 16.04
CA PRO A 100 4.77 -14.56 14.68
C PRO A 100 3.67 -13.49 14.65
N HIS A 101 3.90 -12.41 13.94
CA HIS A 101 2.99 -11.26 13.86
C HIS A 101 3.05 -10.58 12.50
N VAL A 102 2.04 -9.79 12.21
CA VAL A 102 2.08 -8.78 11.16
C VAL A 102 2.26 -7.40 11.77
N VAL A 103 2.71 -6.42 11.00
CA VAL A 103 2.71 -5.03 11.45
C VAL A 103 1.61 -4.26 10.73
N ARG A 104 0.81 -3.52 11.50
CA ARG A 104 -0.26 -2.66 10.99
C ARG A 104 0.08 -1.20 11.16
N PHE A 105 -0.22 -0.42 10.15
CA PHE A 105 -0.25 1.04 10.25
C PHE A 105 -1.43 1.45 11.13
N LYS A 106 -1.18 2.32 12.12
CA LYS A 106 -2.22 2.90 12.97
C LYS A 106 -2.92 4.02 12.23
N ASN A 107 -3.94 3.69 11.44
CA ASN A 107 -4.67 4.67 10.66
C ASN A 107 -5.45 5.64 11.58
N PRO A 108 -5.54 6.94 11.28
CA PRO A 108 -6.48 7.83 11.95
C PRO A 108 -7.92 7.31 11.86
N THR A 109 -8.73 7.50 12.91
CA THR A 109 -10.14 7.08 12.93
C THR A 109 -11.11 8.22 12.67
N GLU A 110 -10.66 9.45 12.96
CA GLU A 110 -11.46 10.67 12.83
C GLU A 110 -11.03 11.49 11.64
N GLY A 111 -11.92 12.36 11.18
CA GLY A 111 -11.70 13.24 10.04
C GLY A 111 -11.73 12.51 8.70
N SER A 112 -11.23 13.17 7.68
CA SER A 112 -11.24 12.67 6.31
C SER A 112 -9.89 12.88 5.63
N VAL A 113 -9.57 12.01 4.67
CA VAL A 113 -8.53 12.27 3.67
C VAL A 113 -9.18 13.01 2.52
N VAL A 114 -8.69 14.21 2.25
CA VAL A 114 -9.13 15.04 1.14
C VAL A 114 -7.95 15.27 0.23
N PHE A 115 -8.16 15.08 -1.07
CA PHE A 115 -7.17 15.38 -2.10
C PHE A 115 -7.87 15.79 -3.40
N ASP A 116 -7.22 16.69 -4.14
CA ASP A 116 -7.68 17.12 -5.45
C ASP A 116 -7.00 16.29 -6.53
N ASP A 117 -7.76 15.35 -7.11
CA ASP A 117 -7.30 14.54 -8.23
C ASP A 117 -7.36 15.33 -9.53
N ALA A 118 -6.26 15.35 -10.30
CA ALA A 118 -6.15 16.16 -11.50
C ALA A 118 -7.13 15.75 -12.62
N VAL A 119 -7.69 14.54 -12.56
CA VAL A 119 -8.67 14.01 -13.55
C VAL A 119 -10.07 13.95 -12.95
N ARG A 120 -10.19 13.47 -11.71
CA ARG A 120 -11.47 13.17 -11.03
C ARG A 120 -11.99 14.35 -10.17
N GLY A 121 -11.16 15.38 -9.97
CA GLY A 121 -11.50 16.49 -9.09
C GLY A 121 -11.37 16.15 -7.60
N ARG A 122 -12.09 16.85 -6.76
CA ARG A 122 -12.02 16.67 -5.30
C ARG A 122 -12.59 15.33 -4.86
N ILE A 123 -11.75 14.58 -4.15
CA ILE A 123 -12.12 13.29 -3.54
C ILE A 123 -11.97 13.42 -2.02
N GLU A 124 -12.98 12.96 -1.29
CA GLU A 124 -12.99 12.95 0.16
C GLU A 124 -13.44 11.57 0.67
N ILE A 125 -12.58 10.96 1.50
CA ILE A 125 -12.83 9.64 2.11
C ILE A 125 -12.69 9.78 3.62
N SER A 126 -13.73 9.38 4.36
CA SER A 126 -13.67 9.37 5.83
C SER A 126 -12.62 8.37 6.32
N ASN A 127 -11.85 8.76 7.33
CA ASN A 127 -10.91 7.84 7.97
C ASN A 127 -11.60 6.64 8.62
N SER A 128 -12.87 6.77 9.00
CA SER A 128 -13.69 5.66 9.52
C SER A 128 -13.94 4.55 8.48
N GLU A 129 -13.74 4.84 7.17
CA GLU A 129 -13.84 3.86 6.09
C GLU A 129 -12.54 3.09 5.84
N LEU A 130 -11.44 3.53 6.46
CA LEU A 130 -10.11 2.97 6.26
C LEU A 130 -9.72 2.07 7.42
N ASP A 131 -9.12 0.92 7.09
CA ASP A 131 -8.60 -0.03 8.05
C ASP A 131 -7.15 0.28 8.44
N ASP A 132 -6.72 -0.29 9.58
CA ASP A 132 -5.30 -0.39 9.93
C ASP A 132 -4.62 -1.38 8.99
N LEU A 133 -4.06 -0.83 7.90
CA LEU A 133 -3.46 -1.59 6.82
C LEU A 133 -2.27 -2.42 7.33
N ILE A 134 -2.16 -3.67 6.91
CA ILE A 134 -0.94 -4.45 7.11
C ILE A 134 0.16 -3.84 6.23
N ILE A 135 1.27 -3.46 6.84
CA ILE A 135 2.44 -2.89 6.17
C ILE A 135 3.63 -3.84 6.11
N ARG A 136 3.70 -4.83 7.05
CA ARG A 136 4.66 -5.94 7.02
C ARG A 136 3.95 -7.25 7.33
N ARG A 137 4.19 -8.29 6.50
CA ARG A 137 3.65 -9.63 6.69
C ARG A 137 4.47 -10.41 7.71
N THR A 138 3.96 -11.57 8.12
CA THR A 138 4.62 -12.47 9.11
C THR A 138 5.97 -12.99 8.63
N ASP A 139 6.18 -13.12 7.34
CA ASP A 139 7.45 -13.52 6.73
C ASP A 139 8.47 -12.37 6.63
N GLY A 140 8.14 -11.19 7.15
CA GLY A 140 8.97 -9.98 7.10
C GLY A 140 8.86 -9.19 5.79
N SER A 141 8.10 -9.66 4.81
CA SER A 141 7.92 -8.94 3.55
C SER A 141 7.01 -7.72 3.71
N PRO A 142 7.39 -6.54 3.21
CA PRO A 142 6.53 -5.36 3.19
C PRO A 142 5.38 -5.53 2.18
N THR A 143 4.30 -4.77 2.37
CA THR A 143 3.16 -4.81 1.45
C THR A 143 3.26 -3.73 0.38
N TYR A 144 2.61 -3.97 -0.77
CA TYR A 144 2.61 -3.08 -1.93
C TYR A 144 2.37 -1.60 -1.58
N ASN A 145 1.26 -1.29 -0.89
CA ASN A 145 0.91 0.10 -0.57
C ASN A 145 1.99 0.81 0.25
N PHE A 146 2.68 0.09 1.10
CA PHE A 146 3.75 0.65 1.92
C PHE A 146 5.04 0.85 1.10
N CYS A 147 5.43 -0.14 0.29
CA CYS A 147 6.62 -0.04 -0.57
C CYS A 147 6.52 1.16 -1.51
N VAL A 148 5.36 1.34 -2.17
CA VAL A 148 5.12 2.47 -3.08
C VAL A 148 5.29 3.81 -2.37
N VAL A 149 4.73 3.95 -1.15
CA VAL A 149 4.85 5.19 -0.37
C VAL A 149 6.30 5.54 -0.04
N VAL A 150 7.06 4.56 0.44
CA VAL A 150 8.48 4.79 0.80
C VAL A 150 9.32 5.11 -0.43
N ASP A 151 9.08 4.41 -1.55
CA ASP A 151 9.79 4.67 -2.79
C ASP A 151 9.45 6.05 -3.37
N ASP A 152 8.19 6.42 -3.38
CA ASP A 152 7.75 7.73 -3.88
C ASP A 152 8.38 8.86 -3.05
N TRP A 153 8.51 8.66 -1.73
CA TRP A 153 9.21 9.59 -0.86
C TRP A 153 10.71 9.64 -1.15
N ASP A 154 11.39 8.49 -1.11
CA ASP A 154 12.85 8.39 -1.32
C ASP A 154 13.26 8.88 -2.72
N MET A 155 12.44 8.65 -3.75
CA MET A 155 12.70 9.03 -5.14
C MET A 155 12.19 10.44 -5.48
N GLY A 156 11.56 11.14 -4.53
CA GLY A 156 11.06 12.51 -4.73
C GLY A 156 9.96 12.63 -5.77
N ILE A 157 9.07 11.64 -5.84
CA ILE A 157 7.94 11.62 -6.78
C ILE A 157 6.97 12.75 -6.44
N THR A 158 6.71 13.61 -7.40
CA THR A 158 5.82 14.78 -7.25
C THR A 158 4.42 14.57 -7.81
N HIS A 159 4.27 13.65 -8.76
CA HIS A 159 3.01 13.35 -9.44
C HIS A 159 2.85 11.85 -9.61
N VAL A 160 1.65 11.35 -9.30
CA VAL A 160 1.28 9.93 -9.49
C VAL A 160 0.11 9.88 -10.48
N VAL A 161 0.38 9.39 -11.68
CA VAL A 161 -0.63 9.19 -12.73
C VAL A 161 -0.83 7.69 -12.92
N ARG A 162 -2.05 7.18 -12.66
CA ARG A 162 -2.32 5.73 -12.69
C ARG A 162 -3.79 5.41 -12.99
N GLY A 163 -4.11 4.16 -13.16
CA GLY A 163 -5.48 3.71 -13.36
C GLY A 163 -6.40 3.97 -12.15
N GLU A 164 -7.67 4.20 -12.42
CA GLU A 164 -8.70 4.48 -11.39
C GLU A 164 -8.97 3.29 -10.45
N ASP A 165 -8.55 2.07 -10.81
CA ASP A 165 -8.59 0.91 -9.93
C ASP A 165 -7.73 1.09 -8.67
N HIS A 166 -6.78 2.03 -8.69
CA HIS A 166 -5.95 2.40 -7.53
C HIS A 166 -6.53 3.53 -6.67
N ILE A 167 -7.68 4.10 -7.01
CA ILE A 167 -8.26 5.25 -6.27
C ILE A 167 -8.45 4.94 -4.78
N ASN A 168 -8.86 3.70 -4.46
CA ASN A 168 -9.07 3.25 -3.09
C ASN A 168 -7.74 3.05 -2.30
N ASN A 169 -6.60 2.99 -2.98
CA ASN A 169 -5.29 2.94 -2.33
C ASN A 169 -4.80 4.32 -1.91
N THR A 170 -5.18 5.36 -2.65
CA THR A 170 -4.70 6.74 -2.47
C THR A 170 -4.91 7.27 -1.06
N PRO A 171 -6.09 7.18 -0.43
CA PRO A 171 -6.27 7.72 0.93
C PRO A 171 -5.43 6.97 1.97
N ARG A 172 -5.19 5.68 1.79
CA ARG A 172 -4.29 4.88 2.65
C ARG A 172 -2.86 5.33 2.53
N GLN A 173 -2.38 5.54 1.30
CA GLN A 173 -1.05 6.03 1.00
C GLN A 173 -0.84 7.45 1.53
N ILE A 174 -1.81 8.34 1.37
CA ILE A 174 -1.77 9.71 1.91
C ILE A 174 -1.65 9.70 3.44
N ASN A 175 -2.39 8.85 4.14
CA ASN A 175 -2.29 8.75 5.59
C ASN A 175 -0.92 8.26 6.05
N ILE A 176 -0.30 7.30 5.34
CA ILE A 176 1.06 6.86 5.63
C ILE A 176 2.06 7.99 5.38
N LEU A 177 1.98 8.69 4.22
CA LEU A 177 2.83 9.84 3.90
C LEU A 177 2.76 10.92 5.00
N LYS A 178 1.55 11.26 5.44
CA LYS A 178 1.32 12.21 6.53
C LYS A 178 1.98 11.75 7.83
N ALA A 179 1.84 10.48 8.17
CA ALA A 179 2.38 9.90 9.40
C ALA A 179 3.92 9.95 9.43
N ILE A 180 4.59 9.69 8.31
CA ILE A 180 6.06 9.74 8.23
C ILE A 180 6.60 11.13 7.88
N GLY A 181 5.73 12.15 7.75
CA GLY A 181 6.14 13.52 7.44
C GLY A 181 6.63 13.72 6.00
N ALA A 182 6.26 12.83 5.08
CA ALA A 182 6.64 12.91 3.67
C ALA A 182 5.71 13.85 2.87
N PRO A 183 6.20 14.49 1.81
CA PRO A 183 5.37 15.29 0.93
C PRO A 183 4.32 14.42 0.22
N ILE A 184 3.14 14.97 -0.01
CA ILE A 184 2.04 14.29 -0.71
C ILE A 184 2.14 14.64 -2.19
N PRO A 185 2.26 13.64 -3.09
CA PRO A 185 2.23 13.87 -4.53
C PRO A 185 0.88 14.41 -5.01
N THR A 186 0.88 15.05 -6.18
CA THR A 186 -0.35 15.28 -6.94
C THR A 186 -0.81 13.98 -7.58
N TYR A 187 -2.08 13.62 -7.40
CA TYR A 187 -2.65 12.40 -7.97
C TYR A 187 -3.47 12.68 -9.22
N ALA A 188 -3.46 11.74 -10.17
CA ALA A 188 -4.28 11.75 -11.37
C ALA A 188 -4.72 10.32 -11.68
N HIS A 189 -6.01 10.01 -11.51
CA HIS A 189 -6.56 8.69 -11.78
C HIS A 189 -7.30 8.68 -13.11
N VAL A 190 -6.70 8.02 -14.11
CA VAL A 190 -7.24 7.90 -15.46
C VAL A 190 -8.19 6.70 -15.56
N SER A 191 -9.15 6.76 -16.49
CA SER A 191 -10.08 5.66 -16.74
C SER A 191 -9.35 4.40 -17.20
N MET A 192 -9.89 3.24 -16.82
CA MET A 192 -9.38 1.96 -17.28
C MET A 192 -9.62 1.80 -18.79
N ILE A 193 -8.69 1.12 -19.45
CA ILE A 193 -8.88 0.66 -20.83
C ILE A 193 -9.43 -0.77 -20.73
N ASN A 194 -10.64 -0.94 -21.26
CA ASN A 194 -11.33 -2.23 -21.23
C ASN A 194 -11.39 -2.82 -22.63
N GLY A 195 -11.47 -4.14 -22.72
CA GLY A 195 -11.78 -4.86 -23.92
C GLY A 195 -13.26 -4.71 -24.33
N ASP A 196 -13.63 -5.28 -25.46
CA ASP A 196 -15.02 -5.27 -25.98
C ASP A 196 -16.00 -5.99 -25.03
N ASP A 197 -15.50 -6.87 -24.18
CA ASP A 197 -16.26 -7.58 -23.13
C ASP A 197 -16.44 -6.74 -21.83
N GLY A 198 -15.90 -5.52 -21.81
CA GLY A 198 -15.92 -4.65 -20.64
C GLY A 198 -14.93 -5.03 -19.52
N GLN A 199 -14.13 -6.07 -19.71
CA GLN A 199 -13.09 -6.45 -18.77
C GLN A 199 -11.83 -5.61 -18.97
N LYS A 200 -11.05 -5.47 -17.91
CA LYS A 200 -9.74 -4.82 -17.97
C LYS A 200 -8.83 -5.56 -18.96
N LEU A 201 -8.19 -4.82 -19.89
CA LEU A 201 -7.15 -5.33 -20.78
C LEU A 201 -5.91 -5.79 -20.00
#